data_3e9208d464e31d922c13615549f291ca
#
_entry.id   3e9208d464e31d922c13615549f291ca
#
_cell.length_a   1.000
_cell.length_b   1.000
_cell.length_c   1.000
_cell.angle_alpha   90.00
_cell.angle_beta   90.00
_cell.angle_gamma   90.00
#
_symmetry.space_group_name_H-M   'P 1'
#
loop_
_entity.id
_entity.type
_entity.pdbx_description
1 polymer ?
#
loop_
_entity_poly.entity_id
_entity_poly.type
_entity_poly.pdbx_seq_one_letter_code
_entity_poly.pdbx_strand_id
1 'polypeptide(L)'
;DRISAKHYGVAPTGNGRRDTFRNTPIPRMRATYMEAGNMKEADIISTVKKGIYCDQFTNGQVQIGAGDFTFFVKSGYLIEDGKLTQPVKYINIIGNGPKALADITMVANNDKIDNGTWTCGKDGQSCPVTCGMPSALVSKLTVGGES
;
A
#
# COMPACT_ATOMS: atom_id res chain seq x y z
N ASP A 1 17.65 2.18 -11.43
CA ASP A 1 18.92 2.74 -11.94
C ASP A 1 19.11 2.40 -13.43
N ARG A 2 20.21 2.82 -14.01
CA ARG A 2 20.47 2.57 -15.45
C ARG A 2 20.68 1.07 -15.78
N ILE A 3 21.20 0.31 -14.84
CA ILE A 3 21.43 -1.14 -15.00
C ILE A 3 20.07 -1.84 -15.04
N SER A 4 19.21 -1.56 -14.06
CA SER A 4 17.85 -2.12 -14.01
C SER A 4 17.02 -1.68 -15.23
N ALA A 5 17.09 -0.41 -15.62
CA ALA A 5 16.38 0.09 -16.79
C ALA A 5 16.80 -0.65 -18.07
N LYS A 6 18.11 -0.87 -18.24
CA LYS A 6 18.64 -1.66 -19.37
C LYS A 6 18.18 -3.12 -19.33
N HIS A 7 18.21 -3.74 -18.13
CA HIS A 7 17.78 -5.14 -17.94
C HIS A 7 16.29 -5.34 -18.29
N TYR A 8 15.43 -4.42 -17.88
CA TYR A 8 13.99 -4.49 -18.15
C TYR A 8 13.54 -3.83 -19.45
N GLY A 9 14.45 -3.25 -20.23
CA GLY A 9 14.12 -2.59 -21.49
C GLY A 9 13.26 -1.32 -21.34
N VAL A 10 13.37 -0.62 -20.20
CA VAL A 10 12.58 0.58 -19.91
C VAL A 10 13.46 1.82 -19.82
N ALA A 11 12.88 3.00 -20.01
CA ALA A 11 13.58 4.26 -19.85
C ALA A 11 13.92 4.53 -18.38
N PRO A 12 15.06 5.16 -18.06
CA PRO A 12 15.36 5.61 -16.70
C PRO A 12 14.34 6.63 -16.22
N THR A 13 13.86 6.48 -14.96
CA THR A 13 12.79 7.27 -14.39
C THR A 13 13.23 8.36 -13.40
N GLY A 14 14.54 8.69 -13.36
CA GLY A 14 15.06 9.76 -12.51
C GLY A 14 15.05 9.45 -11.02
N ASN A 15 15.19 8.18 -10.64
CA ASN A 15 15.19 7.75 -9.24
C ASN A 15 16.49 8.05 -8.47
N GLY A 16 17.54 8.52 -9.15
CA GLY A 16 18.79 8.95 -8.50
C GLY A 16 18.55 10.22 -7.67
N ARG A 17 18.45 10.06 -6.35
CA ARG A 17 18.19 11.16 -5.41
C ARG A 17 19.12 11.05 -4.21
N ARG A 18 19.34 12.15 -3.54
CA ARG A 18 20.08 12.26 -2.29
C ARG A 18 19.36 13.20 -1.34
N ASP A 19 19.57 13.04 -0.05
CA ASP A 19 18.98 13.92 0.98
C ASP A 19 19.67 15.29 1.04
N THR A 20 21.01 15.29 0.94
CA THR A 20 21.83 16.51 0.98
C THR A 20 22.90 16.50 -0.12
N PHE A 21 23.50 17.65 -0.37
CA PHE A 21 24.59 17.80 -1.32
C PHE A 21 25.86 17.00 -0.93
N ARG A 22 25.98 16.59 0.34
CA ARG A 22 27.14 15.84 0.87
C ARG A 22 27.09 14.35 0.53
N ASN A 23 25.93 13.85 0.15
CA ASN A 23 25.72 12.42 -0.12
C ASN A 23 25.71 12.11 -1.60
N THR A 24 26.14 10.91 -1.95
CA THR A 24 26.05 10.41 -3.33
C THR A 24 24.59 10.07 -3.68
N PRO A 25 24.08 10.50 -4.85
CA PRO A 25 22.78 10.08 -5.33
C PRO A 25 22.72 8.55 -5.51
N ILE A 26 21.69 7.94 -4.95
CA ILE A 26 21.41 6.51 -5.08
C ILE A 26 19.96 6.31 -5.52
N PRO A 27 19.61 5.11 -6.07
CA PRO A 27 18.22 4.84 -6.43
C PRO A 27 17.29 4.91 -5.22
N ARG A 28 16.27 5.77 -5.32
CA ARG A 28 15.30 6.07 -4.25
C ARG A 28 13.88 5.99 -4.79
N MET A 29 12.95 5.70 -3.88
CA MET A 29 11.52 5.86 -4.17
C MET A 29 11.19 7.32 -4.51
N ARG A 30 10.12 7.50 -5.26
CA ARG A 30 9.47 8.78 -5.58
C ARG A 30 8.00 8.69 -5.18
N ALA A 31 7.10 9.19 -6.01
CA ALA A 31 5.68 8.88 -5.88
C ALA A 31 5.42 7.45 -6.37
N THR A 32 4.93 6.59 -5.48
CA THR A 32 4.54 5.22 -5.82
C THR A 32 3.05 5.09 -5.58
N TYR A 33 2.28 4.85 -6.64
CA TYR A 33 0.84 4.80 -6.54
C TYR A 33 0.25 3.71 -7.44
N MET A 34 -0.94 3.27 -7.07
CA MET A 34 -1.78 2.42 -7.89
C MET A 34 -2.75 3.29 -8.67
N GLU A 35 -2.87 3.04 -9.96
CA GLU A 35 -3.84 3.74 -10.82
C GLU A 35 -5.27 3.33 -10.49
N ALA A 36 -6.21 4.25 -10.73
CA ALA A 36 -7.63 4.00 -10.53
C ALA A 36 -8.15 2.87 -11.42
N GLY A 37 -9.03 2.06 -10.85
CA GLY A 37 -9.87 1.14 -11.61
C GLY A 37 -11.14 1.81 -12.14
N ASN A 38 -12.09 1.01 -12.57
CA ASN A 38 -13.34 1.49 -13.18
C ASN A 38 -14.56 1.37 -12.26
N MET A 39 -14.42 0.75 -11.10
CA MET A 39 -15.55 0.46 -10.20
C MET A 39 -15.70 1.54 -9.13
N LYS A 40 -16.94 1.77 -8.69
CA LYS A 40 -17.16 2.56 -7.47
C LYS A 40 -16.86 1.69 -6.24
N GLU A 41 -16.31 2.29 -5.21
CA GLU A 41 -16.02 1.60 -3.95
C GLU A 41 -17.26 0.91 -3.38
N ALA A 42 -18.42 1.58 -3.39
CA ALA A 42 -19.67 0.99 -2.90
C ALA A 42 -20.08 -0.28 -3.67
N ASP A 43 -19.81 -0.32 -4.98
CA ASP A 43 -20.12 -1.48 -5.80
C ASP A 43 -19.20 -2.66 -5.41
N ILE A 44 -17.92 -2.38 -5.14
CA ILE A 44 -16.98 -3.39 -4.63
C ILE A 44 -17.44 -3.93 -3.28
N ILE A 45 -17.79 -3.07 -2.32
CA ILE A 45 -18.27 -3.48 -1.01
C ILE A 45 -19.50 -4.37 -1.13
N SER A 46 -20.43 -4.06 -2.05
CA SER A 46 -21.65 -4.83 -2.27
C SER A 46 -21.42 -6.27 -2.70
N THR A 47 -20.24 -6.60 -3.25
CA THR A 47 -19.88 -7.97 -3.67
C THR A 47 -19.37 -8.84 -2.52
N VAL A 48 -19.01 -8.25 -1.39
CA VAL A 48 -18.33 -8.94 -0.28
C VAL A 48 -19.36 -9.51 0.69
N LYS A 49 -19.43 -10.83 0.83
CA LYS A 49 -20.32 -11.48 1.81
C LYS A 49 -19.83 -11.31 3.24
N LYS A 50 -18.53 -11.48 3.47
CA LYS A 50 -17.91 -11.31 4.78
C LYS A 50 -16.48 -10.79 4.60
N GLY A 51 -16.16 -9.70 5.25
CA GLY A 51 -14.84 -9.08 5.12
C GLY A 51 -14.62 -7.96 6.12
N ILE A 52 -13.52 -7.25 5.92
CA ILE A 52 -13.16 -6.07 6.71
C ILE A 52 -12.84 -4.93 5.75
N TYR A 53 -13.49 -3.81 5.95
CA TYR A 53 -13.13 -2.53 5.34
C TYR A 53 -12.13 -1.82 6.25
N CYS A 54 -10.90 -1.65 5.78
CA CYS A 54 -9.86 -0.91 6.48
C CYS A 54 -9.88 0.55 6.03
N ASP A 55 -10.33 1.45 6.91
CA ASP A 55 -10.45 2.87 6.61
C ASP A 55 -9.13 3.62 6.85
N GLN A 56 -8.52 3.41 8.00
CA GLN A 56 -7.27 4.07 8.39
C GLN A 56 -6.28 3.11 9.03
N PHE A 57 -5.01 3.38 8.79
CA PHE A 57 -3.89 2.69 9.42
C PHE A 57 -3.12 3.64 10.32
N THR A 58 -2.50 3.13 11.40
CA THR A 58 -1.62 3.92 12.27
C THR A 58 -0.15 3.80 11.88
N ASN A 59 0.31 2.59 11.73
CA ASN A 59 1.68 2.24 11.38
C ASN A 59 1.72 0.83 10.78
N GLY A 60 2.92 0.40 10.42
CA GLY A 60 3.16 -0.95 9.95
C GLY A 60 4.64 -1.21 9.74
N GLN A 61 4.96 -2.45 9.50
CA GLN A 61 6.30 -2.91 9.21
C GLN A 61 6.30 -3.78 7.97
N VAL A 62 7.35 -3.65 7.16
CA VAL A 62 7.61 -4.49 6.00
C VAL A 62 9.02 -5.03 6.10
N GLN A 63 9.17 -6.34 5.97
CA GLN A 63 10.47 -6.97 5.84
C GLN A 63 10.97 -6.82 4.40
N ILE A 64 11.93 -5.92 4.22
CA ILE A 64 12.54 -5.68 2.91
C ILE A 64 13.26 -6.93 2.45
N GLY A 65 12.97 -7.38 1.23
CA GLY A 65 13.51 -8.62 0.66
C GLY A 65 12.54 -9.80 0.75
N ALA A 66 12.05 -10.18 1.92
CA ALA A 66 11.02 -11.21 2.08
C ALA A 66 9.64 -10.72 1.63
N GLY A 67 9.35 -9.43 1.85
CA GLY A 67 8.08 -8.81 1.47
C GLY A 67 6.97 -9.02 2.48
N ASP A 68 7.24 -9.66 3.62
CA ASP A 68 6.25 -9.85 4.67
C ASP A 68 5.90 -8.51 5.33
N PHE A 69 4.63 -8.31 5.62
CA PHE A 69 4.17 -7.09 6.25
C PHE A 69 3.17 -7.33 7.38
N THR A 70 3.12 -6.38 8.29
CA THR A 70 2.06 -6.23 9.29
C THR A 70 1.67 -4.76 9.35
N PHE A 71 0.38 -4.47 9.18
CA PHE A 71 -0.17 -3.13 9.31
C PHE A 71 -1.26 -3.08 10.38
N PHE A 72 -1.20 -2.04 11.21
CA PHE A 72 -2.16 -1.81 12.29
C PHE A 72 -3.32 -0.96 11.77
N VAL A 73 -4.52 -1.51 11.83
CA VAL A 73 -5.76 -0.83 11.45
C VAL A 73 -6.23 0.05 12.60
N LYS A 74 -6.28 1.35 12.37
CA LYS A 74 -6.77 2.34 13.32
C LYS A 74 -8.30 2.34 13.39
N SER A 75 -8.92 2.31 12.23
CA SER A 75 -10.37 2.28 12.09
C SER A 75 -10.80 1.49 10.86
N GLY A 76 -11.92 0.85 10.96
CA GLY A 76 -12.53 0.08 9.89
C GLY A 76 -13.90 -0.41 10.26
N TYR A 77 -14.48 -1.24 9.42
CA TYR A 77 -15.82 -1.80 9.60
C TYR A 77 -15.84 -3.26 9.16
N LEU A 78 -16.67 -4.06 9.80
CA LEU A 78 -17.03 -5.35 9.24
C LEU A 78 -17.88 -5.14 7.98
N ILE A 79 -17.66 -6.00 7.00
CA ILE A 79 -18.55 -6.13 5.84
C ILE A 79 -19.33 -7.41 6.00
N GLU A 80 -20.66 -7.30 6.00
CA GLU A 80 -21.57 -8.44 6.06
C GLU A 80 -22.65 -8.25 4.99
N ASP A 81 -22.77 -9.24 4.11
CA ASP A 81 -23.71 -9.25 2.99
C ASP A 81 -23.74 -7.94 2.18
N GLY A 82 -22.54 -7.44 1.84
CA GLY A 82 -22.35 -6.25 1.02
C GLY A 82 -22.58 -4.92 1.72
N LYS A 83 -22.61 -4.90 3.05
CA LYS A 83 -22.84 -3.68 3.84
C LYS A 83 -21.79 -3.52 4.92
N LEU A 84 -21.41 -2.28 5.18
CA LEU A 84 -20.60 -1.93 6.35
C LEU A 84 -21.49 -2.02 7.59
N THR A 85 -21.07 -2.78 8.61
CA THR A 85 -21.85 -3.05 9.80
C THR A 85 -21.18 -2.52 11.05
N GLN A 86 -20.45 -3.34 11.79
CA GLN A 86 -19.86 -2.97 13.06
C GLN A 86 -18.49 -2.31 12.88
N PRO A 87 -18.19 -1.22 13.59
CA PRO A 87 -16.85 -0.66 13.60
C PRO A 87 -15.85 -1.63 14.24
N VAL A 88 -14.65 -1.71 13.65
CA VAL A 88 -13.53 -2.48 14.18
C VAL A 88 -12.33 -1.59 14.40
N LYS A 89 -11.54 -1.91 15.43
CA LYS A 89 -10.28 -1.25 15.77
C LYS A 89 -9.32 -2.26 16.41
N TYR A 90 -8.05 -1.86 16.52
CA TYR A 90 -7.01 -2.69 17.16
C TYR A 90 -6.82 -4.07 16.52
N ILE A 91 -7.00 -4.14 15.22
CA ILE A 91 -6.70 -5.33 14.43
C ILE A 91 -5.45 -5.08 13.56
N ASN A 92 -4.81 -6.18 13.21
CA ASN A 92 -3.66 -6.17 12.32
C ASN A 92 -4.02 -6.91 11.03
N ILE A 93 -3.58 -6.40 9.90
CA ILE A 93 -3.52 -7.18 8.67
C ILE A 93 -2.10 -7.63 8.42
N ILE A 94 -1.94 -8.90 8.13
CA ILE A 94 -0.67 -9.58 7.96
C ILE A 94 -0.66 -10.27 6.62
N GLY A 95 0.42 -10.13 5.88
CA GLY A 95 0.55 -10.74 4.57
C GLY A 95 1.94 -10.67 3.99
N ASN A 96 2.04 -11.05 2.73
CA ASN A 96 3.24 -10.93 1.93
C ASN A 96 2.92 -10.05 0.72
N GLY A 97 3.72 -9.02 0.46
CA GLY A 97 3.43 -7.99 -0.56
C GLY A 97 3.17 -8.56 -1.94
N PRO A 98 4.07 -9.35 -2.55
CA PRO A 98 3.83 -9.98 -3.84
C PRO A 98 2.55 -10.79 -3.91
N LYS A 99 2.24 -11.56 -2.85
CA LYS A 99 1.03 -12.35 -2.77
C LYS A 99 -0.22 -11.49 -2.63
N ALA A 100 -0.19 -10.49 -1.75
CA ALA A 100 -1.30 -9.56 -1.58
C ALA A 100 -1.64 -8.81 -2.87
N LEU A 101 -0.61 -8.38 -3.63
CA LEU A 101 -0.81 -7.75 -4.94
C LEU A 101 -1.44 -8.70 -5.95
N ALA A 102 -1.03 -9.97 -5.96
CA ALA A 102 -1.61 -10.99 -6.83
C ALA A 102 -3.06 -11.34 -6.47
N ASP A 103 -3.43 -11.18 -5.20
CA ASP A 103 -4.76 -11.45 -4.67
C ASP A 103 -5.73 -10.25 -4.79
N ILE A 104 -5.32 -9.13 -5.39
CA ILE A 104 -6.21 -8.00 -5.70
C ILE A 104 -7.14 -8.43 -6.83
N THR A 105 -8.45 -8.39 -6.57
CA THR A 105 -9.48 -8.80 -7.52
C THR A 105 -10.26 -7.65 -8.11
N MET A 106 -10.38 -6.54 -7.38
CA MET A 106 -11.11 -5.35 -7.82
C MET A 106 -10.39 -4.08 -7.35
N VAL A 107 -10.45 -3.03 -8.16
CA VAL A 107 -9.86 -1.73 -7.88
C VAL A 107 -10.88 -0.64 -8.14
N ALA A 108 -11.05 0.25 -7.18
CA ALA A 108 -12.00 1.35 -7.27
C ALA A 108 -11.46 2.53 -8.10
N ASN A 109 -12.34 3.49 -8.39
CA ASN A 109 -12.02 4.70 -9.14
C ASN A 109 -11.78 5.93 -8.24
N ASN A 110 -11.52 5.70 -6.95
CA ASN A 110 -11.33 6.73 -5.93
C ASN A 110 -9.86 6.92 -5.56
N ASP A 111 -8.97 6.84 -6.55
CA ASP A 111 -7.54 7.02 -6.32
C ASP A 111 -7.23 8.37 -5.68
N LYS A 112 -6.32 8.34 -4.73
CA LYS A 112 -5.84 9.52 -4.03
C LYS A 112 -4.37 9.39 -3.73
N ILE A 113 -3.62 10.42 -4.08
CA ILE A 113 -2.22 10.54 -3.66
C ILE A 113 -2.22 11.18 -2.29
N ASP A 114 -1.51 10.56 -1.35
CA ASP A 114 -1.33 11.09 -0.01
C ASP A 114 -0.42 12.33 -0.09
N ASN A 115 -0.86 13.41 0.51
CA ASN A 115 -0.04 14.62 0.70
C ASN A 115 0.97 14.47 1.84
N GLY A 116 1.10 13.26 2.35
CA GLY A 116 1.81 12.94 3.56
C GLY A 116 3.31 13.11 3.50
N THR A 117 3.87 12.85 4.64
CA THR A 117 5.25 13.06 5.02
C THR A 117 5.99 11.72 5.09
N TRP A 118 5.82 10.91 4.06
CA TRP A 118 6.51 9.63 3.99
C TRP A 118 7.99 9.82 3.69
N THR A 119 8.80 8.96 4.23
CA THR A 119 10.25 9.01 4.08
C THR A 119 10.80 7.68 3.59
N CYS A 120 11.61 7.74 2.54
CA CYS A 120 12.42 6.61 2.10
C CYS A 120 13.79 6.69 2.79
N GLY A 121 14.02 5.81 3.76
CA GLY A 121 15.34 5.62 4.40
C GLY A 121 16.17 4.60 3.63
N LYS A 122 17.38 4.96 3.22
CA LYS A 122 18.34 4.06 2.56
C LYS A 122 19.75 4.58 2.70
N ASP A 123 20.68 3.71 3.10
CA ASP A 123 22.11 4.03 3.26
C ASP A 123 22.34 5.29 4.10
N GLY A 124 21.63 5.40 5.25
CA GLY A 124 21.72 6.54 6.14
C GLY A 124 21.12 7.84 5.61
N GLN A 125 20.51 7.84 4.45
CA GLN A 125 19.88 8.99 3.82
C GLN A 125 18.35 8.95 3.93
N SER A 126 17.72 10.08 4.15
CA SER A 126 16.25 10.24 4.25
C SER A 126 15.74 11.14 3.15
N CYS A 127 14.96 10.60 2.21
CA CYS A 127 14.36 11.39 1.13
C CYS A 127 12.83 11.39 1.25
N PRO A 128 12.17 12.54 1.09
CA PRO A 128 10.73 12.60 1.10
C PRO A 128 10.14 11.85 -0.11
N VAL A 129 9.08 11.11 0.13
CA VAL A 129 8.35 10.35 -0.89
C VAL A 129 6.85 10.49 -0.65
N THR A 130 6.06 10.07 -1.63
CA THR A 130 4.62 9.93 -1.45
C THR A 130 4.13 8.61 -2.02
N CYS A 131 2.95 8.23 -1.62
CA CYS A 131 2.25 7.07 -2.13
C CYS A 131 0.78 7.40 -2.34
N GLY A 132 0.07 6.52 -3.00
CA GLY A 132 -1.36 6.67 -3.20
C GLY A 132 -1.96 5.38 -3.75
N MET A 133 -3.22 5.18 -3.47
CA MET A 133 -3.97 4.07 -4.04
C MET A 133 -5.47 4.35 -3.96
N PRO A 134 -6.24 3.78 -4.87
CA PRO A 134 -7.69 3.65 -4.70
C PRO A 134 -8.02 2.56 -3.68
N SER A 135 -9.27 2.45 -3.31
CA SER A 135 -9.76 1.29 -2.58
C SER A 135 -9.61 0.04 -3.44
N ALA A 136 -9.08 -1.02 -2.85
CA ALA A 136 -8.83 -2.28 -3.54
C ALA A 136 -9.36 -3.46 -2.71
N LEU A 137 -9.98 -4.43 -3.39
CA LEU A 137 -10.40 -5.67 -2.77
C LEU A 137 -9.30 -6.72 -2.90
N VAL A 138 -8.75 -7.11 -1.77
CA VAL A 138 -7.84 -8.25 -1.67
C VAL A 138 -8.64 -9.46 -1.21
N SER A 139 -8.62 -10.53 -2.00
CA SER A 139 -9.48 -11.70 -1.75
C SER A 139 -9.17 -12.43 -0.44
N LYS A 140 -7.91 -12.35 0.02
CA LYS A 140 -7.48 -13.05 1.23
C LYS A 140 -6.27 -12.36 1.88
N LEU A 141 -6.44 -12.02 3.15
CA LEU A 141 -5.34 -11.61 4.03
C LEU A 141 -5.55 -12.23 5.42
N THR A 142 -4.47 -12.38 6.16
CA THR A 142 -4.55 -12.81 7.56
C THR A 142 -4.91 -11.60 8.42
N VAL A 143 -5.88 -11.77 9.28
CA VAL A 143 -6.26 -10.78 10.28
C VAL A 143 -5.88 -11.31 11.66
N GLY A 144 -5.12 -10.53 12.39
CA GLY A 144 -4.80 -10.73 13.79
C GLY A 144 -5.41 -9.64 14.65
N GLY A 145 -5.55 -9.89 15.93
CA GLY A 145 -6.05 -8.91 16.91
C GLY A 145 -6.10 -9.52 18.28
N GLU A 146 -6.26 -8.71 19.30
CA GLU A 146 -6.61 -9.16 20.64
C GLU A 146 -8.08 -9.54 20.65
N SER A 147 -8.39 -10.71 21.20
CA SER A 147 -9.76 -11.22 21.42
C SER A 147 -10.39 -10.55 22.63
#